data_0486357c8dbaeae983d742a7b1a0e4de
#
_entry.id   0486357c8dbaeae983d742a7b1a0e4de
#
_cell.length_a   1.000
_cell.length_b   1.000
_cell.length_c   1.000
_cell.angle_alpha   90.00
_cell.angle_beta   90.00
_cell.angle_gamma   90.00
#
_symmetry.space_group_name_H-M   'P 1'
#
loop_
_entity.id
_entity.type
_entity.pdbx_description
1 polymer ?
#
loop_
_entity_poly.entity_id
_entity_poly.type
_entity_poly.pdbx_seq_one_letter_code
_entity_poly.pdbx_strand_id
1 'polypeptide(L)'
;MESTLRSGAGQPGLKLIETLRLGSSPARLALHRARMAAGAAALGWGFDAAGFDRAIQVDPQAGLRLRLTLDAAGRFEVTQGAVPDSGPQWRLSLAEARLSSTDPWLRVKTTNRATYDMARAALPAGIDEILFQNERGEVCDGSITTLFFDRGAGMHTPPLSAGLLPGVLRAELACPEETLLVADLPHVRLWVGNALRGLIPAVWRG
;
A
#
# COMPACT_ATOMS: atom_id res chain seq x y z
N MET A 1 -1.57 17.46 12.25
CA MET A 1 -1.60 16.11 11.64
C MET A 1 -1.71 14.98 12.67
N GLU A 2 -0.89 14.95 13.71
CA GLU A 2 -1.00 13.91 14.77
C GLU A 2 -2.34 13.90 15.52
N SER A 3 -2.99 15.04 15.70
CA SER A 3 -4.27 15.11 16.42
C SER A 3 -5.42 14.39 15.67
N THR A 4 -5.45 14.44 14.35
CA THR A 4 -6.51 13.82 13.54
C THR A 4 -6.43 12.29 13.57
N LEU A 5 -5.24 11.72 13.49
CA LEU A 5 -5.05 10.28 13.62
C LEU A 5 -5.40 9.79 15.02
N ARG A 6 -4.94 10.48 16.04
CA ARG A 6 -5.20 10.12 17.46
C ARG A 6 -6.68 10.24 17.82
N SER A 7 -7.39 11.25 17.32
CA SER A 7 -8.84 11.37 17.55
C SER A 7 -9.64 10.24 16.88
N GLY A 8 -9.17 9.74 15.74
CA GLY A 8 -9.79 8.59 15.05
C GLY A 8 -9.30 7.22 15.53
N ALA A 9 -8.23 7.16 16.35
CA ALA A 9 -7.58 5.91 16.77
C ALA A 9 -8.47 5.00 17.64
N GLY A 10 -9.51 5.54 18.25
CA GLY A 10 -10.50 4.81 19.06
C GLY A 10 -11.69 4.26 18.26
N GLN A 11 -11.73 4.39 16.94
CA GLN A 11 -12.85 3.89 16.14
C GLN A 11 -13.00 2.36 16.29
N PRO A 12 -14.24 1.86 16.54
CA PRO A 12 -14.48 0.42 16.64
C PRO A 12 -14.04 -0.31 15.37
N GLY A 13 -13.31 -1.41 15.53
CA GLY A 13 -12.85 -2.23 14.41
C GLY A 13 -11.67 -1.67 13.62
N LEU A 14 -11.13 -0.51 14.00
CA LEU A 14 -9.90 0.00 13.40
C LEU A 14 -8.73 -0.94 13.73
N LYS A 15 -7.99 -1.34 12.70
CA LYS A 15 -6.78 -2.16 12.83
C LYS A 15 -5.71 -1.65 11.87
N LEU A 16 -4.45 -1.74 12.29
CA LEU A 16 -3.32 -1.69 11.37
C LEU A 16 -3.24 -3.01 10.61
N ILE A 17 -2.72 -2.94 9.39
CA ILE A 17 -2.66 -4.09 8.48
C ILE A 17 -1.25 -4.25 7.94
N GLU A 18 -0.75 -5.48 7.91
CA GLU A 18 0.34 -5.88 7.03
C GLU A 18 -0.07 -7.07 6.17
N THR A 19 0.49 -7.13 4.97
CA THR A 19 0.29 -8.26 4.06
C THR A 19 1.65 -8.68 3.54
N LEU A 20 2.08 -9.86 3.94
CA LEU A 20 3.40 -10.41 3.69
C LEU A 20 3.28 -11.64 2.79
N ARG A 21 4.38 -11.93 2.09
CA ARG A 21 4.57 -13.22 1.43
C ARG A 21 5.45 -14.08 2.33
N LEU A 22 5.01 -15.29 2.66
CA LEU A 22 5.86 -16.24 3.38
C LEU A 22 7.10 -16.59 2.56
N GLY A 23 8.25 -16.65 3.21
CA GLY A 23 9.56 -16.75 2.55
C GLY A 23 10.16 -15.42 2.09
N SER A 24 9.57 -14.28 2.49
CA SER A 24 10.19 -12.97 2.27
C SER A 24 11.53 -12.86 3.00
N SER A 25 12.45 -12.06 2.42
CA SER A 25 13.76 -11.81 3.03
C SER A 25 13.65 -11.14 4.41
N PRO A 26 14.62 -11.35 5.31
CA PRO A 26 14.64 -10.66 6.60
C PRO A 26 14.58 -9.13 6.47
N ALA A 27 15.22 -8.56 5.44
CA ALA A 27 15.18 -7.13 5.17
C ALA A 27 13.76 -6.65 4.84
N ARG A 28 13.00 -7.37 4.00
CA ARG A 28 11.61 -7.05 3.69
C ARG A 28 10.71 -7.19 4.92
N LEU A 29 10.91 -8.21 5.73
CA LEU A 29 10.18 -8.39 6.99
C LEU A 29 10.44 -7.23 7.97
N ALA A 30 11.69 -6.74 8.05
CA ALA A 30 12.04 -5.57 8.85
C ALA A 30 11.30 -4.29 8.38
N LEU A 31 11.13 -4.10 7.07
CA LEU A 31 10.35 -2.98 6.52
C LEU A 31 8.86 -3.07 6.90
N HIS A 32 8.26 -4.26 6.84
CA HIS A 32 6.89 -4.48 7.30
C HIS A 32 6.73 -4.16 8.77
N ARG A 33 7.64 -4.66 9.62
CA ARG A 33 7.64 -4.40 11.07
C ARG A 33 7.79 -2.90 11.36
N ALA A 34 8.73 -2.23 10.71
CA ALA A 34 8.96 -0.80 10.87
C ALA A 34 7.73 0.03 10.48
N ARG A 35 7.05 -0.30 9.37
CA ARG A 35 5.84 0.40 8.94
C ARG A 35 4.69 0.21 9.93
N MET A 36 4.46 -1.00 10.44
CA MET A 36 3.42 -1.25 11.44
C MET A 36 3.73 -0.52 12.75
N ALA A 37 4.99 -0.53 13.21
CA ALA A 37 5.43 0.23 14.39
C ALA A 37 5.22 1.73 14.23
N ALA A 38 5.57 2.30 13.06
CA ALA A 38 5.33 3.71 12.76
C ALA A 38 3.83 4.06 12.75
N GLY A 39 3.00 3.18 12.17
CA GLY A 39 1.54 3.32 12.20
C GLY A 39 0.98 3.28 13.62
N ALA A 40 1.44 2.35 14.47
CA ALA A 40 1.04 2.26 15.87
C ALA A 40 1.42 3.53 16.63
N ALA A 41 2.65 4.02 16.47
CA ALA A 41 3.10 5.27 17.06
C ALA A 41 2.25 6.48 16.65
N ALA A 42 1.91 6.59 15.35
CA ALA A 42 1.06 7.65 14.81
C ALA A 42 -0.36 7.64 15.40
N LEU A 43 -0.90 6.44 15.68
CA LEU A 43 -2.20 6.25 16.33
C LEU A 43 -2.13 6.37 17.86
N GLY A 44 -0.94 6.42 18.46
CA GLY A 44 -0.75 6.39 19.91
C GLY A 44 -0.97 5.00 20.51
N TRP A 45 -0.84 3.93 19.71
CA TRP A 45 -0.98 2.55 20.14
C TRP A 45 0.36 1.96 20.59
N GLY A 46 0.30 0.99 21.52
CA GLY A 46 1.46 0.16 21.85
C GLY A 46 1.84 -0.78 20.70
N PHE A 47 3.14 -1.06 20.55
CA PHE A 47 3.65 -2.02 19.59
C PHE A 47 4.65 -2.98 20.23
N ASP A 48 4.33 -4.27 20.26
CA ASP A 48 5.23 -5.34 20.69
C ASP A 48 5.98 -5.90 19.47
N ALA A 49 7.25 -5.51 19.30
CA ALA A 49 8.08 -5.98 18.20
C ALA A 49 8.31 -7.51 18.26
N ALA A 50 8.50 -8.07 19.45
CA ALA A 50 8.67 -9.51 19.64
C ALA A 50 7.35 -10.25 19.34
N GLY A 51 6.20 -9.65 19.71
CA GLY A 51 4.87 -10.14 19.35
C GLY A 51 4.63 -10.18 17.84
N PHE A 52 5.06 -9.12 17.12
CA PHE A 52 5.05 -9.12 15.66
C PHE A 52 5.88 -10.28 15.09
N ASP A 53 7.12 -10.45 15.56
CA ASP A 53 8.02 -11.50 15.07
C ASP A 53 7.44 -12.91 15.36
N ARG A 54 6.86 -13.12 16.54
CA ARG A 54 6.16 -14.38 16.86
C ARG A 54 4.94 -14.61 15.96
N ALA A 55 4.15 -13.58 15.70
CA ALA A 55 2.93 -13.70 14.91
C ALA A 55 3.18 -14.09 13.44
N ILE A 56 4.35 -13.77 12.88
CA ILE A 56 4.72 -14.15 11.52
C ILE A 56 5.49 -15.49 11.44
N GLN A 57 5.83 -16.09 12.59
CA GLN A 57 6.42 -17.44 12.67
C GLN A 57 5.32 -18.47 12.51
N VAL A 58 4.77 -18.61 11.31
CA VAL A 58 3.83 -19.66 10.95
C VAL A 58 4.58 -20.72 10.15
N ASP A 59 4.04 -21.94 10.11
CA ASP A 59 4.64 -23.05 9.35
C ASP A 59 4.96 -22.59 7.92
N PRO A 60 6.22 -22.64 7.48
CA PRO A 60 6.67 -22.00 6.25
C PRO A 60 6.26 -22.81 5.02
N GLN A 61 5.01 -22.71 4.62
CA GLN A 61 4.64 -23.08 3.26
C GLN A 61 4.99 -21.90 2.34
N ALA A 62 6.07 -22.07 1.56
CA ALA A 62 6.50 -21.03 0.62
C ALA A 62 5.36 -20.63 -0.34
N GLY A 63 5.22 -19.34 -0.59
CA GLY A 63 4.24 -18.82 -1.52
C GLY A 63 2.86 -18.49 -0.94
N LEU A 64 2.65 -18.62 0.37
CA LEU A 64 1.41 -18.15 1.00
C LEU A 64 1.45 -16.66 1.32
N ARG A 65 0.28 -16.05 1.24
CA ARG A 65 -0.01 -14.71 1.75
C ARG A 65 -0.34 -14.81 3.23
N LEU A 66 0.33 -14.02 4.02
CA LEU A 66 0.01 -13.80 5.43
C LEU A 66 -0.54 -12.39 5.59
N ARG A 67 -1.74 -12.25 6.14
CA ARG A 67 -2.31 -10.98 6.55
C ARG A 67 -2.25 -10.89 8.07
N LEU A 68 -1.50 -9.93 8.56
CA LEU A 68 -1.35 -9.59 9.98
C LEU A 68 -2.14 -8.32 10.26
N THR A 69 -2.90 -8.30 11.35
CA THR A 69 -3.54 -7.08 11.86
C THR A 69 -3.14 -6.84 13.31
N LEU A 70 -3.12 -5.56 13.71
CA LEU A 70 -2.89 -5.11 15.07
C LEU A 70 -4.04 -4.18 15.47
N ASP A 71 -4.68 -4.44 16.61
CA ASP A 71 -5.72 -3.58 17.18
C ASP A 71 -5.17 -2.61 18.25
N ALA A 72 -6.04 -1.71 18.71
CA ALA A 72 -5.69 -0.71 19.74
C ALA A 72 -5.31 -1.32 21.10
N ALA A 73 -5.72 -2.56 21.38
CA ALA A 73 -5.35 -3.30 22.58
C ALA A 73 -3.98 -4.01 22.45
N GLY A 74 -3.29 -3.86 21.31
CA GLY A 74 -1.99 -4.49 21.07
C GLY A 74 -2.09 -5.96 20.65
N ARG A 75 -3.28 -6.44 20.26
CA ARG A 75 -3.47 -7.85 19.87
C ARG A 75 -3.19 -8.01 18.38
N PHE A 76 -2.37 -9.02 18.06
CA PHE A 76 -2.11 -9.45 16.70
C PHE A 76 -3.09 -10.57 16.31
N GLU A 77 -3.63 -10.47 15.09
CA GLU A 77 -4.39 -11.54 14.44
C GLU A 77 -3.75 -11.84 13.09
N VAL A 78 -3.66 -13.13 12.76
CA VAL A 78 -3.04 -13.62 11.54
C VAL A 78 -4.04 -14.46 10.74
N THR A 79 -4.13 -14.19 9.46
CA THR A 79 -4.83 -15.06 8.50
C THR A 79 -3.91 -15.43 7.36
N GLN A 80 -4.04 -16.64 6.84
CA GLN A 80 -3.26 -17.16 5.73
C GLN A 80 -4.14 -17.43 4.51
N GLY A 81 -3.55 -17.42 3.33
CA GLY A 81 -4.21 -17.75 2.09
C GLY A 81 -3.25 -17.82 0.92
N ALA A 82 -3.72 -18.25 -0.23
CA ALA A 82 -2.92 -18.25 -1.45
C ALA A 82 -2.52 -16.82 -1.85
N VAL A 83 -1.33 -16.67 -2.43
CA VAL A 83 -0.97 -15.44 -3.13
C VAL A 83 -1.82 -15.40 -4.41
N PRO A 84 -2.64 -14.35 -4.61
CA PRO A 84 -3.42 -14.23 -5.83
C PRO A 84 -2.52 -14.12 -7.05
N ASP A 85 -2.89 -14.80 -8.12
CA ASP A 85 -2.23 -14.62 -9.42
C ASP A 85 -2.31 -13.15 -9.86
N SER A 86 -1.22 -12.66 -10.42
CA SER A 86 -1.12 -11.27 -10.87
C SER A 86 -1.17 -11.14 -12.40
N GLY A 87 -1.04 -12.24 -13.13
CA GLY A 87 -0.84 -12.17 -14.57
C GLY A 87 0.45 -11.43 -14.96
N PRO A 88 0.77 -11.34 -16.25
CA PRO A 88 2.01 -10.74 -16.74
C PRO A 88 1.99 -9.21 -16.82
N GLN A 89 0.81 -8.61 -16.94
CA GLN A 89 0.63 -7.17 -17.11
C GLN A 89 -0.74 -6.73 -16.58
N TRP A 90 -0.79 -5.55 -15.93
CA TRP A 90 -2.02 -4.97 -15.42
C TRP A 90 -2.50 -3.77 -16.24
N ARG A 91 -3.81 -3.68 -16.42
CA ARG A 91 -4.50 -2.56 -17.06
C ARG A 91 -5.00 -1.61 -16.00
N LEU A 92 -4.65 -0.33 -16.15
CA LEU A 92 -4.90 0.71 -15.17
C LEU A 92 -5.97 1.68 -15.69
N SER A 93 -6.83 2.13 -14.79
CA SER A 93 -7.70 3.29 -15.00
C SER A 93 -7.64 4.24 -13.80
N LEU A 94 -8.34 5.38 -13.90
CA LEU A 94 -8.36 6.39 -12.86
C LEU A 94 -9.65 6.26 -12.00
N ALA A 95 -9.51 6.42 -10.69
CA ALA A 95 -10.64 6.56 -9.78
C ALA A 95 -11.35 7.91 -10.01
N GLU A 96 -12.67 7.93 -9.91
CA GLU A 96 -13.45 9.19 -9.88
C GLU A 96 -13.15 10.00 -8.63
N ALA A 97 -12.99 9.30 -7.49
CA ALA A 97 -12.68 9.92 -6.21
C ALA A 97 -11.25 10.49 -6.20
N ARG A 98 -11.10 11.71 -5.69
CA ARG A 98 -9.80 12.34 -5.44
C ARG A 98 -9.42 12.18 -3.99
N LEU A 99 -8.13 12.01 -3.73
CA LEU A 99 -7.56 12.01 -2.39
C LEU A 99 -7.15 13.43 -1.99
N SER A 100 -7.16 13.72 -0.70
CA SER A 100 -6.52 14.93 -0.18
C SER A 100 -5.06 14.63 0.17
N SER A 101 -4.12 15.33 -0.46
CA SER A 101 -2.69 15.11 -0.23
C SER A 101 -2.28 15.35 1.23
N THR A 102 -3.09 16.09 1.98
CA THR A 102 -2.87 16.41 3.39
C THR A 102 -3.56 15.45 4.36
N ASP A 103 -4.33 14.46 3.85
CA ASP A 103 -4.98 13.46 4.71
C ASP A 103 -3.93 12.55 5.36
N PRO A 104 -3.76 12.59 6.70
CA PRO A 104 -2.78 11.77 7.38
C PRO A 104 -3.10 10.27 7.34
N TRP A 105 -4.37 9.88 7.12
CA TRP A 105 -4.78 8.48 7.03
C TRP A 105 -4.16 7.77 5.82
N LEU A 106 -3.83 8.49 4.76
CA LEU A 106 -3.17 7.92 3.58
C LEU A 106 -1.76 7.38 3.90
N ARG A 107 -1.14 7.85 4.99
CA ARG A 107 0.20 7.45 5.43
C ARG A 107 0.21 6.21 6.31
N VAL A 108 -0.95 5.76 6.78
CA VAL A 108 -1.08 4.66 7.74
C VAL A 108 -1.87 3.51 7.12
N LYS A 109 -1.30 2.30 7.10
CA LYS A 109 -1.95 1.13 6.53
C LYS A 109 -2.95 0.54 7.51
N THR A 110 -4.21 0.96 7.39
CA THR A 110 -5.29 0.59 8.33
C THR A 110 -6.49 -0.03 7.61
N THR A 111 -7.48 -0.48 8.40
CA THR A 111 -8.83 -0.83 7.92
C THR A 111 -9.68 0.39 7.58
N ASN A 112 -9.26 1.62 7.92
CA ASN A 112 -9.91 2.87 7.50
C ASN A 112 -9.51 3.19 6.04
N ARG A 113 -10.13 2.49 5.09
CA ARG A 113 -9.79 2.57 3.66
C ARG A 113 -11.01 2.46 2.74
N ALA A 114 -12.16 2.96 3.20
CA ALA A 114 -13.42 2.82 2.48
C ALA A 114 -13.35 3.33 1.03
N THR A 115 -12.68 4.45 0.76
CA THR A 115 -12.50 5.00 -0.59
C THR A 115 -11.79 4.02 -1.51
N TYR A 116 -10.71 3.39 -1.04
CA TYR A 116 -9.97 2.37 -1.80
C TYR A 116 -10.80 1.09 -2.02
N ASP A 117 -11.53 0.66 -0.99
CA ASP A 117 -12.33 -0.57 -1.04
C ASP A 117 -13.53 -0.40 -1.98
N MET A 118 -14.20 0.76 -1.97
CA MET A 118 -15.28 1.09 -2.91
C MET A 118 -14.78 1.13 -4.35
N ALA A 119 -13.68 1.82 -4.61
CA ALA A 119 -13.11 1.88 -5.95
C ALA A 119 -12.70 0.50 -6.47
N ARG A 120 -12.13 -0.35 -5.60
CA ARG A 120 -11.76 -1.70 -5.97
C ARG A 120 -12.96 -2.62 -6.21
N ALA A 121 -14.03 -2.47 -5.44
CA ALA A 121 -15.28 -3.22 -5.65
C ALA A 121 -15.97 -2.81 -6.96
N ALA A 122 -15.77 -1.59 -7.43
CA ALA A 122 -16.33 -1.03 -8.65
C ALA A 122 -15.37 -1.09 -9.85
N LEU A 123 -14.31 -1.92 -9.80
CA LEU A 123 -13.37 -2.05 -10.92
C LEU A 123 -14.10 -2.35 -12.22
N PRO A 124 -13.89 -1.56 -13.29
CA PRO A 124 -14.46 -1.84 -14.60
C PRO A 124 -13.98 -3.18 -15.16
N ALA A 125 -14.80 -3.81 -15.98
CA ALA A 125 -14.42 -5.04 -16.65
C ALA A 125 -13.13 -4.83 -17.47
N GLY A 126 -12.18 -5.72 -17.26
CA GLY A 126 -10.90 -5.66 -17.96
C GLY A 126 -9.88 -4.68 -17.36
N ILE A 127 -10.16 -4.05 -16.23
CA ILE A 127 -9.20 -3.25 -15.44
C ILE A 127 -8.72 -4.07 -14.24
N ASP A 128 -7.43 -4.04 -14.00
CA ASP A 128 -6.79 -4.84 -12.95
C ASP A 128 -6.47 -4.01 -11.70
N GLU A 129 -6.23 -2.69 -11.88
CA GLU A 129 -5.98 -1.75 -10.77
C GLU A 129 -6.52 -0.36 -11.12
N ILE A 130 -6.95 0.37 -10.09
CA ILE A 130 -7.41 1.73 -10.20
C ILE A 130 -6.45 2.68 -9.49
N LEU A 131 -5.97 3.70 -10.20
CA LEU A 131 -5.08 4.72 -9.66
C LEU A 131 -5.89 5.87 -9.06
N PHE A 132 -5.34 6.48 -8.03
CA PHE A 132 -5.89 7.69 -7.44
C PHE A 132 -5.06 8.91 -7.80
N GLN A 133 -5.71 10.06 -7.89
CA GLN A 133 -5.09 11.36 -7.98
C GLN A 133 -5.50 12.22 -6.78
N ASN A 134 -4.69 13.21 -6.44
CA ASN A 134 -5.03 14.19 -5.41
C ASN A 134 -5.75 15.41 -5.99
N GLU A 135 -6.01 16.40 -5.14
CA GLU A 135 -6.66 17.68 -5.50
C GLU A 135 -5.86 18.51 -6.51
N ARG A 136 -4.55 18.23 -6.67
CA ARG A 136 -3.66 18.93 -7.63
C ARG A 136 -3.54 18.21 -8.97
N GLY A 137 -4.22 17.06 -9.16
CA GLY A 137 -4.09 16.24 -10.36
C GLY A 137 -2.81 15.41 -10.41
N GLU A 138 -2.09 15.30 -9.29
CA GLU A 138 -0.93 14.43 -9.15
C GLU A 138 -1.37 12.99 -8.86
N VAL A 139 -0.76 12.03 -9.54
CA VAL A 139 -1.02 10.61 -9.30
C VAL A 139 -0.43 10.22 -7.94
N CYS A 140 -1.23 9.50 -7.15
CA CYS A 140 -0.85 9.02 -5.83
C CYS A 140 -0.36 7.56 -5.90
N ASP A 141 -1.26 6.63 -5.66
CA ASP A 141 -1.01 5.18 -5.70
C ASP A 141 -2.24 4.44 -6.24
N GLY A 142 -2.16 3.13 -6.34
CA GLY A 142 -3.31 2.28 -6.65
C GLY A 142 -4.10 1.91 -5.40
N SER A 143 -5.24 1.24 -5.59
CA SER A 143 -6.07 0.78 -4.48
C SER A 143 -5.35 -0.19 -3.53
N ILE A 144 -4.39 -0.97 -4.05
CA ILE A 144 -3.57 -1.92 -3.28
C ILE A 144 -2.09 -1.89 -3.65
N THR A 145 -1.66 -1.04 -4.58
CA THR A 145 -0.31 -1.01 -5.14
C THR A 145 0.32 0.38 -5.07
N THR A 146 1.64 0.43 -5.06
CA THR A 146 2.42 1.62 -5.38
C THR A 146 2.58 1.72 -6.90
N LEU A 147 2.52 2.93 -7.45
CA LEU A 147 2.84 3.21 -8.84
C LEU A 147 4.33 3.51 -9.00
N PHE A 148 4.89 2.96 -10.08
CA PHE A 148 6.22 3.28 -10.58
C PHE A 148 6.13 3.64 -12.06
N PHE A 149 6.99 4.55 -12.51
CA PHE A 149 6.98 5.02 -13.89
C PHE A 149 8.38 5.36 -14.38
N ASP A 150 8.55 5.42 -15.71
CA ASP A 150 9.82 5.80 -16.33
C ASP A 150 9.54 6.66 -17.57
N ARG A 151 10.12 7.86 -17.57
CA ARG A 151 10.09 8.82 -18.69
C ARG A 151 11.25 8.62 -19.68
N GLY A 152 12.06 7.56 -19.50
CA GLY A 152 13.25 7.27 -20.32
C GLY A 152 14.58 7.51 -19.59
N ALA A 153 14.55 7.96 -18.33
CA ALA A 153 15.74 8.23 -17.51
C ALA A 153 15.86 7.28 -16.30
N GLY A 154 15.06 6.22 -16.25
CA GLY A 154 15.02 5.27 -15.16
C GLY A 154 13.70 5.32 -14.37
N MET A 155 13.56 4.38 -13.45
CA MET A 155 12.33 4.20 -12.69
C MET A 155 12.20 5.23 -11.56
N HIS A 156 11.04 5.86 -11.48
CA HIS A 156 10.63 6.81 -10.45
C HIS A 156 9.33 6.35 -9.79
N THR A 157 8.95 7.02 -8.70
CA THR A 157 7.66 6.79 -8.01
C THR A 157 7.11 8.13 -7.53
N PRO A 158 5.78 8.33 -7.46
CA PRO A 158 5.20 9.56 -6.94
C PRO A 158 5.69 9.88 -5.52
N PRO A 159 5.89 11.17 -5.18
CA PRO A 159 6.40 11.56 -3.88
C PRO A 159 5.36 11.31 -2.78
N LEU A 160 5.82 11.05 -1.57
CA LEU A 160 4.90 10.93 -0.44
C LEU A 160 4.02 12.17 -0.26
N SER A 161 4.49 13.37 -0.62
CA SER A 161 3.72 14.62 -0.57
C SER A 161 2.48 14.63 -1.47
N ALA A 162 2.38 13.72 -2.43
CA ALA A 162 1.17 13.55 -3.24
C ALA A 162 -0.01 12.95 -2.43
N GLY A 163 0.24 12.37 -1.24
CA GLY A 163 -0.79 11.75 -0.41
C GLY A 163 -0.98 10.28 -0.75
N LEU A 164 -0.04 9.46 -0.34
CA LEU A 164 -0.03 8.02 -0.62
C LEU A 164 0.62 7.22 0.52
N LEU A 165 0.41 5.91 0.49
CA LEU A 165 0.97 5.02 1.50
C LEU A 165 2.49 4.82 1.28
N PRO A 166 3.33 4.89 2.34
CA PRO A 166 4.73 4.46 2.27
C PRO A 166 4.82 2.93 2.10
N GLY A 167 4.76 2.46 0.84
CA GLY A 167 4.75 1.05 0.49
C GLY A 167 6.07 0.35 0.83
N VAL A 168 6.02 -0.92 1.28
CA VAL A 168 7.24 -1.69 1.56
C VAL A 168 8.04 -1.95 0.29
N LEU A 169 7.39 -2.31 -0.83
CA LEU A 169 8.09 -2.44 -2.12
C LEU A 169 8.74 -1.13 -2.57
N ARG A 170 8.05 0.02 -2.34
CA ARG A 170 8.60 1.34 -2.61
C ARG A 170 9.89 1.59 -1.82
N ALA A 171 9.87 1.29 -0.51
CA ALA A 171 11.04 1.44 0.36
C ALA A 171 12.19 0.50 -0.05
N GLU A 172 11.87 -0.72 -0.50
CA GLU A 172 12.86 -1.71 -0.95
C GLU A 172 13.53 -1.31 -2.27
N LEU A 173 12.74 -0.80 -3.24
CA LEU A 173 13.27 -0.36 -4.54
C LEU A 173 13.99 0.98 -4.46
N ALA A 174 13.65 1.82 -3.48
CA ALA A 174 14.25 3.12 -3.22
C ALA A 174 14.41 3.99 -4.48
N CYS A 175 13.42 3.93 -5.39
CA CYS A 175 13.43 4.76 -6.60
C CYS A 175 13.35 6.25 -6.24
N PRO A 176 13.98 7.13 -7.04
CA PRO A 176 13.80 8.57 -6.91
C PRO A 176 12.31 8.97 -6.96
N GLU A 177 11.95 9.98 -6.17
CA GLU A 177 10.61 10.53 -6.17
C GLU A 177 10.47 11.61 -7.24
N GLU A 178 9.40 11.53 -8.04
CA GLU A 178 9.06 12.54 -9.04
C GLU A 178 7.54 12.67 -9.15
N THR A 179 7.05 13.91 -9.27
CA THR A 179 5.62 14.16 -9.48
C THR A 179 5.18 13.67 -10.86
N LEU A 180 4.14 12.86 -10.90
CA LEU A 180 3.48 12.42 -12.12
C LEU A 180 2.07 13.00 -12.18
N LEU A 181 1.74 13.71 -13.24
CA LEU A 181 0.39 14.20 -13.49
C LEU A 181 -0.42 13.13 -14.23
N VAL A 182 -1.74 13.13 -14.04
CA VAL A 182 -2.64 12.22 -14.76
C VAL A 182 -2.48 12.33 -16.27
N ALA A 183 -2.26 13.56 -16.80
CA ALA A 183 -2.04 13.78 -18.21
C ALA A 183 -0.80 13.08 -18.79
N ASP A 184 0.18 12.75 -17.93
CA ASP A 184 1.42 12.10 -18.35
C ASP A 184 1.29 10.56 -18.45
N LEU A 185 0.27 9.98 -17.83
CA LEU A 185 0.10 8.52 -17.78
C LEU A 185 0.17 7.82 -19.15
N PRO A 186 -0.40 8.36 -20.24
CA PRO A 186 -0.29 7.76 -21.58
C PRO A 186 1.12 7.79 -22.17
N HIS A 187 2.02 8.62 -21.63
CA HIS A 187 3.31 8.96 -22.24
C HIS A 187 4.52 8.36 -21.52
N VAL A 188 4.30 7.56 -20.47
CA VAL A 188 5.36 6.97 -19.66
C VAL A 188 5.22 5.44 -19.61
N ARG A 189 6.32 4.75 -19.35
CA ARG A 189 6.27 3.33 -19.01
C ARG A 189 5.77 3.19 -17.57
N LEU A 190 4.88 2.23 -17.33
CA LEU A 190 4.21 2.07 -16.05
C LEU A 190 4.44 0.69 -15.46
N TRP A 191 4.58 0.65 -14.14
CA TRP A 191 4.50 -0.54 -13.31
C TRP A 191 3.68 -0.23 -12.06
N VAL A 192 3.01 -1.23 -11.55
CA VAL A 192 2.39 -1.20 -10.23
C VAL A 192 2.92 -2.35 -9.39
N GLY A 193 2.90 -2.23 -8.08
CA GLY A 193 3.38 -3.33 -7.26
C GLY A 193 3.20 -3.13 -5.77
N ASN A 194 3.41 -4.22 -5.05
CA ASN A 194 3.47 -4.24 -3.59
C ASN A 194 4.38 -5.38 -3.12
N ALA A 195 4.68 -5.44 -1.82
CA ALA A 195 5.59 -6.44 -1.25
C ALA A 195 5.11 -7.90 -1.43
N LEU A 196 3.79 -8.11 -1.62
CA LEU A 196 3.23 -9.45 -1.83
C LEU A 196 3.47 -9.96 -3.25
N ARG A 197 3.25 -9.09 -4.27
CA ARG A 197 3.25 -9.44 -5.69
C ARG A 197 4.54 -9.11 -6.42
N GLY A 198 5.36 -8.23 -5.85
CA GLY A 198 6.49 -7.63 -6.57
C GLY A 198 6.02 -6.57 -7.56
N LEU A 199 6.88 -6.26 -8.52
CA LEU A 199 6.66 -5.28 -9.58
C LEU A 199 5.95 -5.94 -10.76
N ILE A 200 4.88 -5.33 -11.27
CA ILE A 200 4.04 -5.82 -12.36
C ILE A 200 4.03 -4.75 -13.45
N PRO A 201 4.43 -5.06 -14.69
CA PRO A 201 4.26 -4.15 -15.81
C PRO A 201 2.81 -3.72 -15.96
N ALA A 202 2.59 -2.45 -16.35
CA ALA A 202 1.23 -1.94 -16.45
C ALA A 202 1.03 -1.09 -17.70
N VAL A 203 -0.24 -0.98 -18.13
CA VAL A 203 -0.64 -0.12 -19.25
C VAL A 203 -1.83 0.74 -18.84
N TRP A 204 -1.80 1.98 -19.26
CA TRP A 204 -2.89 2.93 -19.06
C TRP A 204 -4.04 2.63 -20.04
N ARG A 205 -5.29 2.72 -19.57
CA ARG A 205 -6.50 2.47 -20.37
C ARG A 205 -7.53 3.61 -20.33
N GLY A 206 -7.18 4.76 -19.73
CA GLY A 206 -8.07 5.91 -19.60
C GLY A 206 -8.68 6.06 -18.23
#